data_5254c6228b6059fca3e5b33f7fdd4845
#
_entry.id   5254c6228b6059fca3e5b33f7fdd4845
#
_cell.length_a   1.000
_cell.length_b   1.000
_cell.length_c   1.000
_cell.angle_alpha   90.00
_cell.angle_beta   90.00
_cell.angle_gamma   90.00
#
_symmetry.space_group_name_H-M   'P 1'
#
loop_
_entity.id
_entity.type
_entity.pdbx_description
1 polymer ?
#
loop_
_entity_poly.entity_id
_entity_poly.type
_entity_poly.pdbx_seq_one_letter_code
_entity_poly.pdbx_strand_id
1 'polypeptide(L)'
;EIFYKSLFNTCIFLIVQVPVMIGGALLIAVAIEQKFIKGKAFFRTTIFLPSVTALVAYALVFKVLLNGDHGLINYVIELFGGKGINWFYEEWPARFAIIISITWRWLGYNMIILLAGIQSIPSELMEAADIDGATFWDKLFYITIPMVKQIILFCTITSTIGTLQLFDEPFILTEGGPNYATITMGQ
;
A
#
# COMPACT_ATOMS: atom_id res chain seq x y z
N GLU A 1 16.10 4.01 -25.23
CA GLU A 1 16.32 4.60 -23.85
C GLU A 1 15.04 4.55 -23.01
N ILE A 2 13.88 4.93 -23.56
CA ILE A 2 12.60 4.94 -22.82
C ILE A 2 12.26 3.54 -22.30
N PHE A 3 12.41 2.49 -23.11
CA PHE A 3 12.17 1.12 -22.69
C PHE A 3 12.97 0.70 -21.43
N TYR A 4 14.26 1.01 -21.37
CA TYR A 4 15.08 0.68 -20.20
C TYR A 4 14.63 1.47 -18.96
N LYS A 5 14.22 2.72 -19.12
CA LYS A 5 13.68 3.53 -18.02
C LYS A 5 12.34 2.97 -17.53
N SER A 6 11.44 2.57 -18.43
CA SER A 6 10.16 1.99 -18.06
C SER A 6 10.33 0.65 -17.31
N LEU A 7 11.24 -0.20 -17.80
CA LEU A 7 11.58 -1.46 -17.12
C LEU A 7 12.15 -1.20 -15.71
N PHE A 8 13.09 -0.27 -15.59
CA PHE A 8 13.70 0.08 -14.30
C PHE A 8 12.67 0.63 -13.31
N ASN A 9 11.79 1.54 -13.74
CA ASN A 9 10.74 2.10 -12.91
C ASN A 9 9.74 1.02 -12.47
N THR A 10 9.32 0.15 -13.39
CA THR A 10 8.42 -0.97 -13.07
C THR A 10 9.04 -1.91 -12.05
N CYS A 11 10.35 -2.21 -12.16
CA CYS A 11 11.07 -3.00 -11.17
C CYS A 11 11.13 -2.31 -9.79
N ILE A 12 11.36 -0.99 -9.74
CA ILE A 12 11.32 -0.24 -8.47
C ILE A 12 9.93 -0.33 -7.85
N PHE A 13 8.87 -0.08 -8.62
CA PHE A 13 7.50 -0.18 -8.13
C PHE A 13 7.21 -1.59 -7.61
N LEU A 14 7.60 -2.63 -8.33
CA LEU A 14 7.43 -4.01 -7.89
C LEU A 14 8.14 -4.32 -6.56
N ILE A 15 9.43 -3.98 -6.48
CA ILE A 15 10.27 -4.35 -5.34
C ILE A 15 9.92 -3.54 -4.08
N VAL A 16 9.47 -2.30 -4.23
CA VAL A 16 9.16 -1.42 -3.09
C VAL A 16 7.68 -1.44 -2.74
N GLN A 17 6.82 -1.17 -3.72
CA GLN A 17 5.38 -0.98 -3.48
C GLN A 17 4.69 -2.28 -3.07
N VAL A 18 4.94 -3.42 -3.76
CA VAL A 18 4.24 -4.68 -3.47
C VAL A 18 4.53 -5.18 -2.05
N PRO A 19 5.80 -5.31 -1.59
CA PRO A 19 6.08 -5.73 -0.22
C PRO A 19 5.54 -4.77 0.84
N VAL A 20 5.65 -3.46 0.63
CA VAL A 20 5.14 -2.45 1.57
C VAL A 20 3.62 -2.55 1.68
N MET A 21 2.93 -2.69 0.56
CA MET A 21 1.47 -2.79 0.51
C MET A 21 0.98 -4.08 1.17
N ILE A 22 1.55 -5.24 0.83
CA ILE A 22 1.15 -6.54 1.39
C ILE A 22 1.50 -6.61 2.87
N GLY A 23 2.69 -6.18 3.26
CA GLY A 23 3.11 -6.11 4.67
C GLY A 23 2.22 -5.19 5.50
N GLY A 24 1.94 -4.00 4.99
CA GLY A 24 1.03 -3.05 5.62
C GLY A 24 -0.40 -3.59 5.73
N ALA A 25 -0.91 -4.19 4.66
CA ALA A 25 -2.24 -4.82 4.64
C ALA A 25 -2.35 -5.95 5.68
N LEU A 26 -1.33 -6.81 5.78
CA LEU A 26 -1.27 -7.88 6.76
C LEU A 26 -1.26 -7.34 8.19
N LEU A 27 -0.39 -6.37 8.48
CA LEU A 27 -0.30 -5.77 9.81
C LEU A 27 -1.62 -5.12 10.24
N ILE A 28 -2.26 -4.39 9.33
CA ILE A 28 -3.57 -3.77 9.61
C ILE A 28 -4.65 -4.82 9.80
N ALA A 29 -4.67 -5.88 8.98
CA ALA A 29 -5.63 -6.97 9.11
C ALA A 29 -5.51 -7.66 10.48
N VAL A 30 -4.28 -7.98 10.91
CA VAL A 30 -4.01 -8.57 12.24
C VAL A 30 -4.38 -7.60 13.36
N ALA A 31 -4.07 -6.30 13.21
CA ALA A 31 -4.43 -5.29 14.19
C ALA A 31 -5.95 -5.17 14.37
N ILE A 32 -6.72 -5.10 13.28
CA ILE A 32 -8.19 -5.02 13.34
C ILE A 32 -8.80 -6.26 14.02
N GLU A 33 -8.18 -7.43 13.91
CA GLU A 33 -8.70 -8.66 14.51
C GLU A 33 -8.48 -8.73 16.02
N GLN A 34 -7.66 -7.87 16.61
CA GLN A 34 -7.42 -7.86 18.06
C GLN A 34 -8.73 -7.67 18.85
N LYS A 35 -8.83 -8.38 19.99
CA LYS A 35 -10.03 -8.40 20.84
C LYS A 35 -10.41 -7.03 21.42
N PHE A 36 -9.43 -6.12 21.62
CA PHE A 36 -9.66 -4.79 22.20
C PHE A 36 -10.20 -3.77 21.18
N ILE A 37 -10.15 -4.03 19.87
CA ILE A 37 -10.63 -3.10 18.85
C ILE A 37 -12.15 -3.22 18.73
N LYS A 38 -12.83 -2.11 19.08
CA LYS A 38 -14.26 -1.94 18.91
C LYS A 38 -14.56 -1.25 17.57
N GLY A 39 -15.70 -1.54 16.97
CA GLY A 39 -16.09 -0.93 15.70
C GLY A 39 -15.29 -1.43 14.48
N LYS A 40 -14.88 -2.69 14.47
CA LYS A 40 -14.11 -3.33 13.39
C LYS A 40 -14.69 -3.08 11.99
N ALA A 41 -16.04 -3.06 11.88
CA ALA A 41 -16.71 -2.78 10.61
C ALA A 41 -16.38 -1.38 10.07
N PHE A 42 -16.35 -0.37 10.92
CA PHE A 42 -16.01 1.00 10.53
C PHE A 42 -14.57 1.06 9.96
N PHE A 43 -13.60 0.49 10.66
CA PHE A 43 -12.21 0.47 10.17
C PHE A 43 -12.06 -0.29 8.86
N ARG A 44 -12.72 -1.45 8.71
CA ARG A 44 -12.72 -2.23 7.46
C ARG A 44 -13.25 -1.40 6.30
N THR A 45 -14.41 -0.76 6.48
CA THR A 45 -15.04 0.06 5.44
C THR A 45 -14.17 1.27 5.08
N THR A 46 -13.67 2.00 6.08
CA THR A 46 -12.86 3.22 5.84
C THR A 46 -11.56 2.91 5.10
N ILE A 47 -10.86 1.82 5.48
CA ILE A 47 -9.59 1.43 4.86
C ILE A 47 -9.83 0.83 3.46
N PHE A 48 -10.99 0.20 3.21
CA PHE A 48 -11.35 -0.32 1.90
C PHE A 48 -11.85 0.76 0.93
N LEU A 49 -12.44 1.85 1.43
CA LEU A 49 -13.05 2.91 0.63
C LEU A 49 -12.16 3.45 -0.50
N PRO A 50 -10.85 3.67 -0.31
CA PRO A 50 -9.96 4.10 -1.39
C PRO A 50 -9.98 3.20 -2.63
N SER A 51 -10.11 1.89 -2.46
CA SER A 51 -10.06 0.94 -3.58
C SER A 51 -11.25 1.04 -4.54
N VAL A 52 -12.39 1.55 -4.06
CA VAL A 52 -13.62 1.74 -4.86
C VAL A 52 -13.76 3.17 -5.37
N THR A 53 -12.83 4.07 -5.02
CA THR A 53 -12.86 5.46 -5.48
C THR A 53 -12.51 5.55 -6.96
N ALA A 54 -13.22 6.40 -7.69
CA ALA A 54 -12.94 6.63 -9.11
C ALA A 54 -11.50 7.10 -9.31
N LEU A 55 -10.81 6.51 -10.28
CA LEU A 55 -9.40 6.74 -10.57
C LEU A 55 -9.04 8.24 -10.68
N VAL A 56 -9.79 8.97 -11.49
CA VAL A 56 -9.54 10.42 -11.71
C VAL A 56 -9.74 11.21 -10.41
N ALA A 57 -10.76 10.87 -9.63
CA ALA A 57 -11.06 11.59 -8.39
C ALA A 57 -9.92 11.44 -7.38
N TYR A 58 -9.43 10.20 -7.16
CA TYR A 58 -8.33 10.00 -6.22
C TYR A 58 -7.02 10.62 -6.72
N ALA A 59 -6.75 10.56 -8.03
CA ALA A 59 -5.56 11.17 -8.60
C ALA A 59 -5.56 12.70 -8.43
N LEU A 60 -6.70 13.35 -8.62
CA LEU A 60 -6.84 14.79 -8.35
C LEU A 60 -6.60 15.12 -6.87
N VAL A 61 -7.12 14.30 -5.95
CA VAL A 61 -6.86 14.46 -4.51
C VAL A 61 -5.36 14.38 -4.23
N PHE A 62 -4.66 13.38 -4.79
CA PHE A 62 -3.21 13.26 -4.61
C PHE A 62 -2.43 14.41 -5.26
N LYS A 63 -2.85 14.91 -6.43
CA LYS A 63 -2.24 16.11 -7.04
C LYS A 63 -2.33 17.34 -6.13
N VAL A 64 -3.46 17.52 -5.44
CA VAL A 64 -3.63 18.62 -4.48
C VAL A 64 -2.83 18.39 -3.19
N LEU A 65 -2.87 17.17 -2.63
CA LEU A 65 -2.17 16.83 -1.39
C LEU A 65 -0.64 16.94 -1.52
N LEU A 66 -0.11 16.53 -2.68
CA LEU A 66 1.31 16.51 -3.01
C LEU A 66 1.76 17.73 -3.83
N ASN A 67 0.96 18.79 -3.87
CA ASN A 67 1.37 20.02 -4.54
C ASN A 67 2.63 20.61 -3.89
N GLY A 68 3.60 21.05 -4.70
CA GLY A 68 4.89 21.56 -4.21
C GLY A 68 4.75 22.81 -3.34
N ASP A 69 3.91 23.74 -3.75
CA ASP A 69 3.82 25.07 -3.13
C ASP A 69 2.77 25.13 -2.00
N HIS A 70 1.63 24.45 -2.18
CA HIS A 70 0.46 24.59 -1.29
C HIS A 70 -0.11 23.24 -0.84
N GLY A 71 0.64 22.14 -1.05
CA GLY A 71 0.20 20.80 -0.68
C GLY A 71 0.17 20.59 0.82
N LEU A 72 -0.88 19.90 1.30
CA LEU A 72 -1.03 19.58 2.73
C LEU A 72 0.17 18.77 3.27
N ILE A 73 0.74 17.88 2.46
CA ILE A 73 1.89 17.07 2.86
C ILE A 73 3.12 17.97 3.09
N ASN A 74 3.38 18.92 2.20
CA ASN A 74 4.48 19.88 2.39
C ASN A 74 4.25 20.79 3.60
N TYR A 75 3.03 21.24 3.81
CA TYR A 75 2.69 22.01 5.01
C TYR A 75 3.03 21.23 6.29
N VAL A 76 2.68 19.94 6.36
CA VAL A 76 3.04 19.09 7.50
C VAL A 76 4.55 18.91 7.63
N ILE A 77 5.28 18.68 6.53
CA ILE A 77 6.74 18.57 6.55
C ILE A 77 7.40 19.85 7.10
N GLU A 78 6.93 21.01 6.66
CA GLU A 78 7.42 22.32 7.10
C GLU A 78 7.11 22.61 8.58
N LEU A 79 5.96 22.16 9.07
CA LEU A 79 5.59 22.26 10.48
C LEU A 79 6.58 21.52 11.40
N PHE A 80 7.18 20.41 10.91
CA PHE A 80 8.22 19.67 11.63
C PHE A 80 9.66 20.16 11.30
N GLY A 81 9.80 21.32 10.62
CA GLY A 81 11.09 21.92 10.31
C GLY A 81 11.77 21.35 9.06
N GLY A 82 11.08 20.54 8.27
CA GLY A 82 11.56 20.05 6.97
C GLY A 82 11.45 21.11 5.89
N LYS A 83 12.01 20.83 4.71
CA LYS A 83 11.83 21.64 3.51
C LYS A 83 10.73 21.04 2.64
N GLY A 84 9.94 21.88 2.00
CA GLY A 84 8.96 21.45 1.00
C GLY A 84 9.62 20.65 -0.13
N ILE A 85 8.92 19.63 -0.61
CA ILE A 85 9.39 18.69 -1.64
C ILE A 85 8.62 18.95 -2.93
N ASN A 86 9.34 19.00 -4.06
CA ASN A 86 8.74 19.12 -5.38
C ASN A 86 8.35 17.74 -5.93
N TRP A 87 7.25 17.18 -5.41
CA TRP A 87 6.82 15.79 -5.63
C TRP A 87 6.70 15.38 -7.11
N PHE A 88 6.32 16.29 -8.00
CA PHE A 88 6.08 15.97 -9.41
C PHE A 88 7.16 16.50 -10.36
N TYR A 89 8.14 17.26 -9.87
CA TYR A 89 9.19 17.88 -10.68
C TYR A 89 10.58 17.23 -10.49
N GLU A 90 10.73 16.36 -9.51
CA GLU A 90 11.96 15.61 -9.25
C GLU A 90 11.74 14.12 -9.40
N GLU A 91 12.72 13.38 -9.93
CA GLU A 91 12.55 11.97 -10.31
C GLU A 91 12.22 11.06 -9.14
N TRP A 92 12.94 11.16 -8.02
CA TRP A 92 12.72 10.31 -6.86
C TRP A 92 11.43 10.66 -6.10
N PRO A 93 11.16 11.92 -5.79
CA PRO A 93 9.87 12.31 -5.22
C PRO A 93 8.67 11.87 -6.06
N ALA A 94 8.75 11.95 -7.40
CA ALA A 94 7.67 11.51 -8.28
C ALA A 94 7.44 9.99 -8.17
N ARG A 95 8.50 9.18 -8.10
CA ARG A 95 8.37 7.74 -7.85
C ARG A 95 7.72 7.44 -6.49
N PHE A 96 8.13 8.15 -5.44
CA PHE A 96 7.53 7.98 -4.11
C PHE A 96 6.05 8.42 -4.10
N ALA A 97 5.70 9.50 -4.78
CA ALA A 97 4.31 9.95 -4.92
C ALA A 97 3.43 8.85 -5.55
N ILE A 98 3.90 8.20 -6.62
CA ILE A 98 3.22 7.07 -7.26
C ILE A 98 3.11 5.88 -6.28
N ILE A 99 4.20 5.48 -5.63
CA ILE A 99 4.21 4.35 -4.67
C ILE A 99 3.21 4.58 -3.54
N ILE A 100 3.20 5.78 -2.96
CA ILE A 100 2.28 6.13 -1.87
C ILE A 100 0.83 6.10 -2.35
N SER A 101 0.54 6.69 -3.50
CA SER A 101 -0.82 6.76 -4.03
C SER A 101 -1.39 5.37 -4.35
N ILE A 102 -0.63 4.51 -5.01
CA ILE A 102 -1.03 3.14 -5.34
C ILE A 102 -1.18 2.30 -4.07
N THR A 103 -0.22 2.40 -3.14
CA THR A 103 -0.28 1.69 -1.87
C THR A 103 -1.53 2.08 -1.09
N TRP A 104 -1.83 3.37 -0.95
CA TRP A 104 -3.02 3.86 -0.27
C TRP A 104 -4.31 3.31 -0.91
N ARG A 105 -4.38 3.28 -2.24
CA ARG A 105 -5.56 2.78 -2.97
C ARG A 105 -5.79 1.29 -2.75
N TRP A 106 -4.76 0.48 -2.93
CA TRP A 106 -4.90 -0.98 -3.00
C TRP A 106 -4.63 -1.72 -1.69
N LEU A 107 -4.09 -1.03 -0.68
CA LEU A 107 -3.81 -1.62 0.63
C LEU A 107 -5.07 -2.18 1.29
N GLY A 108 -6.19 -1.43 1.24
CA GLY A 108 -7.46 -1.84 1.83
C GLY A 108 -8.06 -3.07 1.16
N TYR A 109 -7.93 -3.20 -0.16
CA TYR A 109 -8.36 -4.38 -0.90
C TYR A 109 -7.60 -5.63 -0.45
N ASN A 110 -6.28 -5.57 -0.41
CA ASN A 110 -5.44 -6.67 0.07
C ASN A 110 -5.70 -6.97 1.55
N MET A 111 -5.91 -5.95 2.37
CA MET A 111 -6.25 -6.09 3.79
C MET A 111 -7.53 -6.91 4.00
N ILE A 112 -8.58 -6.69 3.22
CA ILE A 112 -9.83 -7.46 3.35
C ILE A 112 -9.62 -8.93 3.00
N ILE A 113 -8.86 -9.24 1.94
CA ILE A 113 -8.55 -10.62 1.55
C ILE A 113 -7.74 -11.33 2.65
N LEU A 114 -6.69 -10.68 3.15
CA LEU A 114 -5.87 -11.21 4.23
C LEU A 114 -6.66 -11.38 5.52
N LEU A 115 -7.54 -10.44 5.84
CA LEU A 115 -8.40 -10.50 7.01
C LEU A 115 -9.34 -11.71 6.97
N ALA A 116 -9.94 -12.00 5.81
CA ALA A 116 -10.77 -13.19 5.65
C ALA A 116 -9.97 -14.49 5.93
N GLY A 117 -8.72 -14.53 5.48
CA GLY A 117 -7.81 -15.63 5.79
C GLY A 117 -7.48 -15.73 7.27
N ILE A 118 -7.19 -14.61 7.93
CA ILE A 118 -6.90 -14.60 9.38
C ILE A 118 -8.10 -15.08 10.18
N GLN A 119 -9.31 -14.72 9.78
CA GLN A 119 -10.54 -15.16 10.44
C GLN A 119 -10.83 -16.65 10.27
N SER A 120 -10.19 -17.33 9.33
CA SER A 120 -10.31 -18.78 9.16
C SER A 120 -9.39 -19.58 10.08
N ILE A 121 -8.48 -18.92 10.81
CA ILE A 121 -7.58 -19.57 11.78
C ILE A 121 -8.40 -20.01 13.00
N PRO A 122 -8.33 -21.31 13.42
CA PRO A 122 -9.02 -21.79 14.62
C PRO A 122 -8.63 -20.98 15.86
N SER A 123 -9.63 -20.52 16.64
CA SER A 123 -9.40 -19.72 17.85
C SER A 123 -8.58 -20.46 18.90
N GLU A 124 -8.71 -21.80 18.94
CA GLU A 124 -8.00 -22.66 19.88
C GLU A 124 -6.46 -22.52 19.75
N LEU A 125 -5.95 -22.30 18.52
CA LEU A 125 -4.52 -22.08 18.31
C LEU A 125 -4.04 -20.75 18.93
N MET A 126 -4.86 -19.70 18.81
CA MET A 126 -4.55 -18.41 19.39
C MET A 126 -4.67 -18.41 20.92
N GLU A 127 -5.65 -19.16 21.46
CA GLU A 127 -5.85 -19.31 22.89
C GLU A 127 -4.74 -20.16 23.53
N ALA A 128 -4.32 -21.25 22.88
CA ALA A 128 -3.18 -22.02 23.34
C ALA A 128 -1.90 -21.19 23.39
N ALA A 129 -1.64 -20.39 22.33
CA ALA A 129 -0.50 -19.48 22.31
C ALA A 129 -0.58 -18.42 23.42
N ASP A 130 -1.79 -17.96 23.77
CA ASP A 130 -1.98 -17.01 24.88
C ASP A 130 -1.61 -17.68 26.23
N ILE A 131 -1.97 -18.94 26.44
CA ILE A 131 -1.63 -19.73 27.65
C ILE A 131 -0.11 -19.94 27.73
N ASP A 132 0.55 -20.21 26.59
CA ASP A 132 1.99 -20.38 26.49
C ASP A 132 2.78 -19.07 26.63
N GLY A 133 2.09 -17.92 26.78
CA GLY A 133 2.70 -16.61 26.96
C GLY A 133 3.28 -16.00 25.69
N ALA A 134 2.84 -16.46 24.49
CA ALA A 134 3.29 -15.93 23.22
C ALA A 134 2.96 -14.45 23.07
N THR A 135 3.94 -13.66 22.63
CA THR A 135 3.76 -12.24 22.33
C THR A 135 2.98 -12.02 21.02
N PHE A 136 2.58 -10.77 20.74
CA PHE A 136 1.97 -10.40 19.46
C PHE A 136 2.83 -10.84 18.25
N TRP A 137 4.15 -10.62 18.33
CA TRP A 137 5.08 -10.96 17.26
C TRP A 137 5.25 -12.47 17.08
N ASP A 138 5.24 -13.22 18.20
CA ASP A 138 5.31 -14.69 18.15
C ASP A 138 4.08 -15.25 17.42
N LYS A 139 2.88 -14.79 17.79
CA LYS A 139 1.65 -15.20 17.09
C LYS A 139 1.64 -14.78 15.63
N LEU A 140 2.15 -13.58 15.30
CA LEU A 140 2.24 -13.11 13.91
C LEU A 140 3.14 -14.01 13.07
N PHE A 141 4.38 -14.25 13.51
CA PHE A 141 5.38 -14.97 12.72
C PHE A 141 5.24 -16.48 12.76
N TYR A 142 4.82 -17.08 13.89
CA TYR A 142 4.77 -18.53 14.05
C TYR A 142 3.38 -19.13 13.83
N ILE A 143 2.30 -18.36 13.90
CA ILE A 143 0.95 -18.86 13.69
C ILE A 143 0.30 -18.18 12.48
N THR A 144 0.12 -16.84 12.51
CA THR A 144 -0.67 -16.14 11.52
C THR A 144 -0.06 -16.23 10.12
N ILE A 145 1.18 -15.83 9.94
CA ILE A 145 1.84 -15.85 8.61
C ILE A 145 1.89 -17.26 8.01
N PRO A 146 2.31 -18.32 8.74
CA PRO A 146 2.30 -19.67 8.21
C PRO A 146 0.91 -20.18 7.82
N MET A 147 -0.11 -19.85 8.59
CA MET A 147 -1.50 -20.27 8.30
C MET A 147 -2.10 -19.58 7.09
N VAL A 148 -1.80 -18.29 6.88
CA VAL A 148 -2.33 -17.53 5.76
C VAL A 148 -1.36 -17.39 4.58
N LYS A 149 -0.26 -18.13 4.57
CA LYS A 149 0.81 -18.04 3.54
C LYS A 149 0.29 -18.16 2.09
N GLN A 150 -0.70 -19.02 1.85
CA GLN A 150 -1.29 -19.19 0.53
C GLN A 150 -2.05 -17.94 0.09
N ILE A 151 -2.72 -17.27 1.01
CA ILE A 151 -3.44 -16.02 0.74
C ILE A 151 -2.46 -14.87 0.53
N ILE A 152 -1.37 -14.81 1.33
CA ILE A 152 -0.28 -13.85 1.11
C ILE A 152 0.32 -14.04 -0.28
N LEU A 153 0.58 -15.29 -0.69
CA LEU A 153 1.09 -15.60 -2.03
C LEU A 153 0.10 -15.15 -3.12
N PHE A 154 -1.19 -15.43 -2.95
CA PHE A 154 -2.24 -14.99 -3.87
C PHE A 154 -2.25 -13.45 -4.01
N CYS A 155 -2.29 -12.72 -2.88
CA CYS A 155 -2.24 -11.25 -2.87
C CYS A 155 -0.96 -10.72 -3.54
N THR A 156 0.18 -11.36 -3.28
CA THR A 156 1.46 -10.96 -3.87
C THR A 156 1.46 -11.15 -5.39
N ILE A 157 0.98 -12.30 -5.88
CA ILE A 157 0.91 -12.58 -7.33
C ILE A 157 -0.05 -11.60 -8.02
N THR A 158 -1.25 -11.41 -7.49
CA THR A 158 -2.24 -10.50 -8.09
C THR A 158 -1.76 -9.05 -8.08
N SER A 159 -1.14 -8.61 -6.99
CA SER A 159 -0.55 -7.26 -6.91
C SER A 159 0.64 -7.09 -7.84
N THR A 160 1.47 -8.12 -8.02
CA THR A 160 2.57 -8.14 -8.99
C THR A 160 2.05 -7.97 -10.42
N ILE A 161 1.02 -8.73 -10.79
CA ILE A 161 0.37 -8.62 -12.11
C ILE A 161 -0.19 -7.20 -12.31
N GLY A 162 -0.89 -6.66 -11.31
CA GLY A 162 -1.42 -5.29 -11.36
C GLY A 162 -0.32 -4.23 -11.53
N THR A 163 0.81 -4.39 -10.82
CA THR A 163 1.95 -3.46 -10.93
C THR A 163 2.65 -3.56 -12.29
N LEU A 164 2.74 -4.76 -12.89
CA LEU A 164 3.28 -4.93 -14.24
C LEU A 164 2.40 -4.28 -15.32
N GLN A 165 1.09 -4.24 -15.09
CA GLN A 165 0.10 -3.62 -15.97
C GLN A 165 -0.19 -2.16 -15.61
N LEU A 166 0.59 -1.57 -14.71
CA LEU A 166 0.37 -0.21 -14.23
C LEU A 166 0.50 0.80 -15.36
N PHE A 167 -0.58 1.52 -15.64
CA PHE A 167 -0.68 2.55 -16.66
C PHE A 167 -1.31 3.83 -16.11
N ASP A 168 -2.49 3.69 -15.51
CA ASP A 168 -3.40 4.78 -15.22
C ASP A 168 -2.83 5.78 -14.22
N GLU A 169 -2.28 5.31 -13.10
CA GLU A 169 -1.79 6.16 -12.02
C GLU A 169 -0.58 7.01 -12.45
N PRO A 170 0.49 6.45 -13.05
CA PRO A 170 1.59 7.26 -13.55
C PRO A 170 1.15 8.23 -14.66
N PHE A 171 0.22 7.82 -15.52
CA PHE A 171 -0.28 8.67 -16.58
C PHE A 171 -1.06 9.89 -16.06
N ILE A 172 -2.00 9.67 -15.14
CA ILE A 172 -2.85 10.75 -14.63
C ILE A 172 -2.09 11.64 -13.64
N LEU A 173 -1.23 11.07 -12.76
CA LEU A 173 -0.53 11.84 -11.74
C LEU A 173 0.63 12.67 -12.30
N THR A 174 1.42 12.10 -13.21
CA THR A 174 2.71 12.67 -13.63
C THR A 174 2.92 12.71 -15.14
N GLU A 175 2.02 12.13 -15.94
CA GLU A 175 2.16 12.01 -17.41
C GLU A 175 3.49 11.33 -17.83
N GLY A 176 3.95 10.35 -17.04
CA GLY A 176 5.27 9.71 -17.19
C GLY A 176 6.37 10.37 -16.36
N GLY A 177 6.09 11.52 -15.73
CA GLY A 177 6.92 12.24 -14.76
C GLY A 177 8.16 12.92 -15.33
N PRO A 178 8.95 13.59 -14.50
CA PRO A 178 10.13 14.27 -14.98
C PRO A 178 11.11 13.26 -15.60
N ASN A 179 11.64 13.57 -16.75
CA ASN A 179 12.63 12.73 -17.46
C ASN A 179 12.24 11.25 -17.64
N TYR A 180 10.94 10.96 -17.81
CA TYR A 180 10.39 9.60 -17.86
C TYR A 180 10.61 8.78 -16.56
N ALA A 181 10.70 9.45 -15.41
CA ALA A 181 11.00 8.79 -14.13
C ALA A 181 9.85 7.96 -13.59
N THR A 182 8.63 8.13 -14.10
CA THR A 182 7.46 7.38 -13.66
C THR A 182 6.81 6.58 -14.80
N ILE A 183 7.38 6.62 -16.01
CA ILE A 183 6.90 5.79 -17.11
C ILE A 183 7.04 4.31 -16.75
N THR A 184 6.01 3.53 -17.05
CA THR A 184 5.95 2.10 -16.76
C THR A 184 5.90 1.28 -18.05
N MET A 185 6.02 -0.04 -17.95
CA MET A 185 5.88 -0.92 -19.10
C MET A 185 4.46 -0.95 -19.69
N GLY A 186 3.46 -0.51 -18.92
CA GLY A 186 2.08 -0.37 -19.36
C GLY A 186 1.83 0.88 -20.23
N GLN A 187 2.75 1.85 -20.22
CA GLN A 187 2.72 3.07 -21.04
C GLN A 187 3.52 2.94 -22.32
#